data_e8376760e021a9987005eeb22a1f2bc2
#
_entry.id   e8376760e021a9987005eeb22a1f2bc2
#
_cell.length_a   1.000
_cell.length_b   1.000
_cell.length_c   1.000
_cell.angle_alpha   90.00
_cell.angle_beta   90.00
_cell.angle_gamma   90.00
#
_symmetry.space_group_name_H-M   'P 1'
#
loop_
_entity.id
_entity.type
_entity.pdbx_description
1 polymer ?
#
loop_
_entity_poly.entity_id
_entity_poly.type
_entity_poly.pdbx_seq_one_letter_code
_entity_poly.pdbx_strand_id
1 'polypeptide(L)'
;YDESTEMWNRALQLNANCDLAYTGIGRALLRQDRFREAMDNFRLGSNRRDYSEALSLHRREVIEANFGYIVAVLLVLAVGFFVWRRVRQIQRERYPQIAVTQHPFFDTANTSWRARVWRTLQSLRYALYVVFHPFDGFWDLKHERRGTMPAAAILLALVTATYVFVRQYTGFTFNPRDLTKLNILIEAASILVPFILWSMVNWALTTLMEGKGTFRQIFIASAFALTPLILVYIPATVISNYIILEEGALYYFLMSLGTVWALGLLFFGTMVTHDYDGLKTVATSGLTFVGMGVILFLSVLFFSLADQFFSFVGAIYTEIVFRLS
;
A
#
# COMPACT_ATOMS: atom_id res chain seq x y z
N TYR A 1 -1.98 8.80 -43.60
CA TYR A 1 -2.11 8.04 -42.32
C TYR A 1 -3.27 7.05 -42.36
N ASP A 2 -4.34 7.32 -43.13
CA ASP A 2 -5.51 6.46 -43.21
C ASP A 2 -5.19 5.11 -43.88
N GLU A 3 -4.41 5.10 -44.95
CA GLU A 3 -3.92 3.86 -45.61
C GLU A 3 -3.10 2.99 -44.66
N SER A 4 -2.23 3.63 -43.84
CA SER A 4 -1.45 2.91 -42.84
C SER A 4 -2.35 2.27 -41.78
N THR A 5 -3.37 2.98 -41.33
CA THR A 5 -4.34 2.47 -40.36
C THR A 5 -5.15 1.30 -40.92
N GLU A 6 -5.52 1.37 -42.20
CA GLU A 6 -6.23 0.28 -42.87
C GLU A 6 -5.37 -0.99 -42.96
N MET A 7 -4.09 -0.88 -43.32
CA MET A 7 -3.16 -2.00 -43.36
C MET A 7 -2.99 -2.67 -41.97
N TRP A 8 -2.87 -1.86 -40.92
CA TRP A 8 -2.82 -2.38 -39.56
C TRP A 8 -4.13 -3.05 -39.11
N ASN A 9 -5.29 -2.52 -39.51
CA ASN A 9 -6.58 -3.15 -39.25
C ASN A 9 -6.72 -4.51 -39.96
N ARG A 10 -6.18 -4.64 -41.17
CA ARG A 10 -6.10 -5.94 -41.86
C ARG A 10 -5.21 -6.94 -41.10
N ALA A 11 -4.10 -6.47 -40.53
CA ALA A 11 -3.26 -7.32 -39.68
C ALA A 11 -4.00 -7.79 -38.42
N LEU A 12 -4.83 -6.93 -37.79
CA LEU A 12 -5.68 -7.31 -36.65
C LEU A 12 -6.78 -8.28 -37.01
N GLN A 13 -7.30 -8.25 -38.23
CA GLN A 13 -8.27 -9.27 -38.72
C GLN A 13 -7.63 -10.66 -38.80
N LEU A 14 -6.33 -10.74 -39.10
CA LEU A 14 -5.59 -12.01 -39.14
C LEU A 14 -5.13 -12.46 -37.76
N ASN A 15 -4.75 -11.53 -36.90
CA ASN A 15 -4.33 -11.79 -35.52
C ASN A 15 -4.78 -10.65 -34.61
N ALA A 16 -5.86 -10.88 -33.85
CA ALA A 16 -6.44 -9.89 -32.94
C ALA A 16 -5.50 -9.47 -31.79
N ASN A 17 -4.47 -10.26 -31.46
CA ASN A 17 -3.49 -9.98 -30.40
C ASN A 17 -2.15 -9.47 -30.96
N CYS A 18 -2.16 -8.74 -32.08
CA CYS A 18 -0.95 -8.21 -32.68
C CYS A 18 -0.58 -6.85 -32.05
N ASP A 19 0.30 -6.86 -31.02
CA ASP A 19 0.76 -5.65 -30.30
C ASP A 19 1.36 -4.60 -31.26
N LEU A 20 2.06 -5.07 -32.30
CA LEU A 20 2.68 -4.19 -33.29
C LEU A 20 1.63 -3.42 -34.11
N ALA A 21 0.51 -4.06 -34.45
CA ALA A 21 -0.57 -3.43 -35.20
C ALA A 21 -1.25 -2.33 -34.37
N TYR A 22 -1.56 -2.62 -33.10
CA TYR A 22 -2.08 -1.60 -32.17
C TYR A 22 -1.11 -0.43 -32.00
N THR A 23 0.20 -0.70 -31.88
CA THR A 23 1.22 0.36 -31.80
C THR A 23 1.26 1.18 -33.10
N GLY A 24 1.14 0.56 -34.27
CA GLY A 24 1.09 1.25 -35.56
C GLY A 24 -0.13 2.16 -35.70
N ILE A 25 -1.32 1.67 -35.34
CA ILE A 25 -2.56 2.46 -35.31
C ILE A 25 -2.41 3.64 -34.33
N GLY A 26 -1.90 3.38 -33.12
CA GLY A 26 -1.67 4.41 -32.10
C GLY A 26 -0.77 5.54 -32.62
N ARG A 27 0.32 5.22 -33.32
CA ARG A 27 1.20 6.22 -33.94
C ARG A 27 0.52 7.02 -35.05
N ALA A 28 -0.32 6.39 -35.87
CA ALA A 28 -1.10 7.10 -36.87
C ALA A 28 -2.10 8.09 -36.25
N LEU A 29 -2.79 7.66 -35.20
CA LEU A 29 -3.71 8.51 -34.43
C LEU A 29 -2.99 9.66 -33.71
N LEU A 30 -1.81 9.39 -33.14
CA LEU A 30 -0.99 10.41 -32.49
C LEU A 30 -0.63 11.55 -33.44
N ARG A 31 -0.33 11.24 -34.70
CA ARG A 31 -0.04 12.23 -35.73
C ARG A 31 -1.25 12.97 -36.26
N GLN A 32 -2.46 12.48 -35.96
CA GLN A 32 -3.74 13.14 -36.24
C GLN A 32 -4.26 13.94 -35.05
N ASP A 33 -3.42 14.14 -33.99
CA ASP A 33 -3.78 14.81 -32.75
C ASP A 33 -4.93 14.14 -31.97
N ARG A 34 -5.21 12.83 -32.26
CA ARG A 34 -6.22 12.03 -31.59
C ARG A 34 -5.60 11.29 -30.38
N PHE A 35 -5.10 12.09 -29.43
CA PHE A 35 -4.24 11.61 -28.33
C PHE A 35 -4.91 10.54 -27.47
N ARG A 36 -6.21 10.69 -27.14
CA ARG A 36 -6.93 9.74 -26.29
C ARG A 36 -7.06 8.36 -26.96
N GLU A 37 -7.41 8.33 -28.23
CA GLU A 37 -7.53 7.10 -28.99
C GLU A 37 -6.16 6.46 -29.25
N ALA A 38 -5.11 7.28 -29.44
CA ALA A 38 -3.74 6.80 -29.51
C ALA A 38 -3.32 6.10 -28.23
N MET A 39 -3.64 6.69 -27.05
CA MET A 39 -3.36 6.07 -25.75
C MET A 39 -4.08 4.71 -25.59
N ASP A 40 -5.33 4.57 -26.01
CA ASP A 40 -6.07 3.32 -25.92
C ASP A 40 -5.40 2.22 -26.77
N ASN A 41 -4.96 2.55 -27.98
CA ASN A 41 -4.25 1.63 -28.85
C ASN A 41 -2.85 1.27 -28.32
N PHE A 42 -2.09 2.22 -27.76
CA PHE A 42 -0.80 1.93 -27.12
C PHE A 42 -0.96 1.05 -25.87
N ARG A 43 -2.07 1.16 -25.16
CA ARG A 43 -2.39 0.26 -24.04
C ARG A 43 -2.63 -1.16 -24.52
N LEU A 44 -3.39 -1.35 -25.60
CA LEU A 44 -3.62 -2.67 -26.21
C LEU A 44 -2.32 -3.25 -26.78
N GLY A 45 -1.46 -2.44 -27.40
CA GLY A 45 -0.16 -2.83 -27.90
C GLY A 45 0.94 -2.89 -26.83
N SER A 46 0.61 -2.80 -25.53
CA SER A 46 1.56 -2.85 -24.40
C SER A 46 2.74 -1.87 -24.50
N ASN A 47 2.61 -0.81 -25.30
CA ASN A 47 3.66 0.18 -25.59
C ASN A 47 3.59 1.37 -24.63
N ARG A 48 4.31 1.28 -23.50
CA ARG A 48 4.32 2.32 -22.45
C ARG A 48 5.03 3.60 -22.86
N ARG A 49 6.04 3.52 -23.72
CA ARG A 49 6.80 4.69 -24.16
C ARG A 49 5.94 5.60 -25.01
N ASP A 50 5.34 5.07 -26.07
CA ASP A 50 4.47 5.84 -26.96
C ASP A 50 3.17 6.27 -26.24
N TYR A 51 2.67 5.47 -25.30
CA TYR A 51 1.58 5.86 -24.40
C TYR A 51 1.94 7.08 -23.54
N SER A 52 3.14 7.11 -22.97
CA SER A 52 3.64 8.25 -22.16
C SER A 52 3.74 9.53 -23.01
N GLU A 53 4.21 9.43 -24.24
CA GLU A 53 4.26 10.56 -25.19
C GLU A 53 2.84 11.09 -25.48
N ALA A 54 1.89 10.19 -25.83
CA ALA A 54 0.49 10.56 -26.07
C ALA A 54 -0.17 11.19 -24.84
N LEU A 55 0.13 10.64 -23.64
CA LEU A 55 -0.36 11.20 -22.37
C LEU A 55 0.17 12.62 -22.12
N SER A 56 1.44 12.90 -22.45
CA SER A 56 2.01 14.24 -22.29
C SER A 56 1.31 15.27 -23.15
N LEU A 57 1.03 14.92 -24.41
CA LEU A 57 0.33 15.79 -25.37
C LEU A 57 -1.13 15.98 -24.98
N HIS A 58 -1.83 14.92 -24.61
CA HIS A 58 -3.21 15.00 -24.12
C HIS A 58 -3.32 15.85 -22.85
N ARG A 59 -2.39 15.67 -21.88
CA ARG A 59 -2.34 16.50 -20.66
C ARG A 59 -2.15 17.98 -20.99
N ARG A 60 -1.28 18.29 -21.95
CA ARG A 60 -1.07 19.66 -22.41
C ARG A 60 -2.34 20.26 -23.01
N GLU A 61 -3.02 19.53 -23.89
CA GLU A 61 -4.29 19.93 -24.49
C GLU A 61 -5.34 20.24 -23.42
N VAL A 62 -5.51 19.34 -22.44
CA VAL A 62 -6.47 19.50 -21.34
C VAL A 62 -6.12 20.70 -20.46
N ILE A 63 -4.84 20.93 -20.16
CA ILE A 63 -4.40 22.08 -19.36
C ILE A 63 -4.63 23.37 -20.13
N GLU A 64 -4.28 23.45 -21.41
CA GLU A 64 -4.48 24.63 -22.26
C GLU A 64 -5.97 24.99 -22.36
N ALA A 65 -6.84 23.99 -22.59
CA ALA A 65 -8.29 24.18 -22.69
C ALA A 65 -8.94 24.64 -21.36
N ASN A 66 -8.39 24.24 -20.21
CA ASN A 66 -8.96 24.49 -18.89
C ASN A 66 -8.12 25.45 -18.03
N PHE A 67 -7.14 26.13 -18.61
CA PHE A 67 -6.19 26.94 -17.86
C PHE A 67 -6.84 27.97 -16.94
N GLY A 68 -7.85 28.68 -17.41
CA GLY A 68 -8.57 29.67 -16.61
C GLY A 68 -9.27 29.06 -15.38
N TYR A 69 -9.91 27.90 -15.55
CA TYR A 69 -10.57 27.18 -14.43
C TYR A 69 -9.55 26.65 -13.42
N ILE A 70 -8.42 26.10 -13.89
CA ILE A 70 -7.36 25.59 -13.01
C ILE A 70 -6.81 26.72 -12.15
N VAL A 71 -6.49 27.87 -12.76
CA VAL A 71 -5.99 29.05 -12.04
C VAL A 71 -7.03 29.56 -11.04
N ALA A 72 -8.30 29.66 -11.44
CA ALA A 72 -9.37 30.09 -10.53
C ALA A 72 -9.50 29.16 -9.31
N VAL A 73 -9.49 27.84 -9.51
CA VAL A 73 -9.56 26.86 -8.41
C VAL A 73 -8.35 26.99 -7.49
N LEU A 74 -7.14 27.13 -8.04
CA LEU A 74 -5.92 27.30 -7.23
C LEU A 74 -5.97 28.58 -6.39
N LEU A 75 -6.47 29.69 -6.96
CA LEU A 75 -6.65 30.95 -6.23
C LEU A 75 -7.67 30.80 -5.09
N VAL A 76 -8.82 30.15 -5.34
CA VAL A 76 -9.83 29.90 -4.31
C VAL A 76 -9.26 29.04 -3.19
N LEU A 77 -8.52 27.99 -3.52
CA LEU A 77 -7.84 27.12 -2.53
C LEU A 77 -6.79 27.90 -1.72
N ALA A 78 -5.99 28.75 -2.39
CA ALA A 78 -4.99 29.58 -1.72
C ALA A 78 -5.65 30.57 -0.74
N VAL A 79 -6.66 31.32 -1.20
CA VAL A 79 -7.41 32.23 -0.35
C VAL A 79 -8.09 31.50 0.81
N GLY A 80 -8.75 30.38 0.52
CA GLY A 80 -9.36 29.51 1.54
C GLY A 80 -8.36 29.04 2.61
N PHE A 81 -7.15 28.63 2.19
CA PHE A 81 -6.07 28.24 3.08
C PHE A 81 -5.59 29.41 3.95
N PHE A 82 -5.40 30.62 3.39
CA PHE A 82 -5.00 31.80 4.14
C PHE A 82 -6.08 32.23 5.15
N VAL A 83 -7.35 32.24 4.74
CA VAL A 83 -8.48 32.53 5.63
C VAL A 83 -8.57 31.52 6.76
N TRP A 84 -8.49 30.22 6.44
CA TRP A 84 -8.50 29.16 7.45
C TRP A 84 -7.32 29.26 8.43
N ARG A 85 -6.12 29.55 7.94
CA ARG A 85 -4.94 29.79 8.78
C ARG A 85 -5.16 31.00 9.70
N ARG A 86 -5.71 32.09 9.18
CA ARG A 86 -6.01 33.31 9.95
C ARG A 86 -7.07 33.07 11.02
N VAL A 87 -8.15 32.39 10.66
CA VAL A 87 -9.22 32.03 11.61
C VAL A 87 -8.66 31.14 12.74
N ARG A 88 -7.81 30.14 12.41
CA ARG A 88 -7.17 29.31 13.43
C ARG A 88 -6.24 30.09 14.33
N GLN A 89 -5.50 31.08 13.82
CA GLN A 89 -4.66 31.95 14.66
C GLN A 89 -5.53 32.75 15.65
N ILE A 90 -6.59 33.39 15.17
CA ILE A 90 -7.52 34.16 16.02
C ILE A 90 -8.17 33.26 17.09
N GLN A 91 -8.57 32.04 16.72
CA GLN A 91 -9.14 31.09 17.69
C GLN A 91 -8.12 30.65 18.73
N ARG A 92 -6.84 30.45 18.38
CA ARG A 92 -5.79 30.14 19.34
C ARG A 92 -5.49 31.28 20.32
N GLU A 93 -5.59 32.52 19.85
CA GLU A 93 -5.39 33.71 20.69
C GLU A 93 -6.60 33.95 21.62
N ARG A 94 -7.82 33.67 21.15
CA ARG A 94 -9.05 33.83 21.96
C ARG A 94 -9.28 32.73 23.00
N TYR A 95 -8.78 31.54 22.74
CA TYR A 95 -8.83 30.41 23.66
C TYR A 95 -7.39 29.96 23.94
N PRO A 96 -6.66 30.67 24.86
CA PRO A 96 -5.42 30.15 25.37
C PRO A 96 -5.74 28.74 25.86
N GLN A 97 -4.99 27.76 25.36
CA GLN A 97 -5.15 26.34 25.71
C GLN A 97 -5.27 26.25 27.24
N ILE A 98 -6.48 26.13 27.74
CA ILE A 98 -6.69 25.49 29.03
C ILE A 98 -6.01 24.15 28.83
N ALA A 99 -4.89 23.97 29.53
CA ALA A 99 -4.10 22.77 29.44
C ALA A 99 -5.06 21.59 29.40
N VAL A 100 -5.08 20.89 28.29
CA VAL A 100 -5.91 19.68 28.13
C VAL A 100 -5.21 18.61 28.96
N THR A 101 -5.24 18.86 30.26
CA THR A 101 -4.95 17.89 31.28
C THR A 101 -6.11 16.93 31.25
N GLN A 102 -5.81 15.72 30.89
CA GLN A 102 -6.69 14.55 31.03
C GLN A 102 -7.87 14.54 30.07
N HIS A 103 -7.62 14.14 28.82
CA HIS A 103 -8.64 13.41 28.12
C HIS A 103 -8.87 12.09 28.86
N PRO A 104 -10.06 11.83 29.39
CA PRO A 104 -10.44 10.50 29.87
C PRO A 104 -10.51 9.59 28.63
N PHE A 105 -9.34 9.09 28.21
CA PHE A 105 -9.26 8.50 26.89
C PHE A 105 -9.93 7.15 26.80
N PHE A 106 -10.18 6.47 27.90
CA PHE A 106 -10.91 5.22 27.89
C PHE A 106 -11.59 4.97 29.23
N ASP A 107 -12.85 5.30 29.31
CA ASP A 107 -13.71 4.69 30.35
C ASP A 107 -13.79 3.19 30.06
N THR A 108 -12.95 2.41 30.72
CA THR A 108 -12.90 0.96 30.59
C THR A 108 -14.12 0.28 31.22
N ALA A 109 -14.90 1.03 32.00
CA ALA A 109 -16.07 0.52 32.70
C ALA A 109 -17.31 0.35 31.79
N ASN A 110 -17.35 1.10 30.66
CA ASN A 110 -18.50 1.04 29.76
C ASN A 110 -18.34 -0.07 28.71
N THR A 111 -19.01 -1.20 28.92
CA THR A 111 -18.97 -2.40 28.05
C THR A 111 -19.94 -2.34 26.87
N SER A 112 -20.72 -1.25 26.72
CA SER A 112 -21.65 -1.07 25.60
C SER A 112 -20.97 -1.23 24.24
N TRP A 113 -21.70 -1.83 23.28
CA TRP A 113 -21.19 -1.97 21.90
C TRP A 113 -20.86 -0.61 21.26
N ARG A 114 -21.65 0.43 21.57
CA ARG A 114 -21.38 1.81 21.09
C ARG A 114 -20.07 2.35 21.63
N ALA A 115 -19.77 2.12 22.91
CA ALA A 115 -18.51 2.52 23.52
C ALA A 115 -17.31 1.76 22.89
N ARG A 116 -17.49 0.48 22.54
CA ARG A 116 -16.46 -0.31 21.83
C ARG A 116 -16.17 0.25 20.44
N VAL A 117 -17.22 0.56 19.65
CA VAL A 117 -17.08 1.18 18.33
C VAL A 117 -16.40 2.54 18.45
N TRP A 118 -16.83 3.38 19.37
CA TRP A 118 -16.25 4.71 19.59
C TRP A 118 -14.76 4.63 19.96
N ARG A 119 -14.38 3.74 20.85
CA ARG A 119 -12.97 3.48 21.20
C ARG A 119 -12.15 3.04 19.97
N THR A 120 -12.69 2.18 19.14
CA THR A 120 -12.03 1.75 17.90
C THR A 120 -11.82 2.92 16.94
N LEU A 121 -12.81 3.79 16.75
CA LEU A 121 -12.69 4.98 15.91
C LEU A 121 -11.67 5.98 16.46
N GLN A 122 -11.65 6.19 17.77
CA GLN A 122 -10.64 7.03 18.42
C GLN A 122 -9.23 6.44 18.24
N SER A 123 -9.09 5.13 18.41
CA SER A 123 -7.84 4.41 18.18
C SER A 123 -7.38 4.53 16.72
N LEU A 124 -8.26 4.43 15.73
CA LEU A 124 -7.95 4.65 14.33
C LEU A 124 -7.47 6.09 14.05
N ARG A 125 -8.17 7.08 14.63
CA ARG A 125 -7.73 8.48 14.51
C ARG A 125 -6.37 8.70 15.15
N TYR A 126 -6.07 8.00 16.23
CA TYR A 126 -4.80 8.08 16.92
C TYR A 126 -3.62 7.54 16.07
N ALA A 127 -3.88 6.67 15.09
CA ALA A 127 -2.87 6.21 14.17
C ALA A 127 -2.19 7.37 13.41
N LEU A 128 -2.94 8.42 13.06
CA LEU A 128 -2.39 9.63 12.44
C LEU A 128 -1.43 10.38 13.37
N TYR A 129 -1.70 10.39 14.68
CA TYR A 129 -0.80 10.98 15.66
C TYR A 129 0.52 10.22 15.75
N VAL A 130 0.45 8.88 15.81
CA VAL A 130 1.63 8.00 15.86
C VAL A 130 2.55 8.21 14.66
N VAL A 131 1.99 8.46 13.47
CA VAL A 131 2.77 8.70 12.24
C VAL A 131 3.74 9.87 12.39
N PHE A 132 3.32 10.94 13.07
CA PHE A 132 4.12 12.18 13.21
C PHE A 132 4.83 12.30 14.57
N HIS A 133 4.42 11.51 15.56
CA HIS A 133 4.98 11.51 16.93
C HIS A 133 5.29 10.07 17.37
N PRO A 134 6.32 9.43 16.78
CA PRO A 134 6.52 7.99 16.95
C PRO A 134 6.82 7.60 18.41
N PHE A 135 7.69 8.34 19.12
CA PHE A 135 8.04 8.00 20.49
C PHE A 135 6.84 8.08 21.43
N ASP A 136 6.22 9.24 21.50
CA ASP A 136 5.04 9.47 22.36
C ASP A 136 3.87 8.59 21.96
N GLY A 137 3.67 8.47 20.63
CA GLY A 137 2.58 7.67 20.07
C GLY A 137 2.68 6.19 20.45
N PHE A 138 3.83 5.55 20.31
CA PHE A 138 4.00 4.14 20.67
C PHE A 138 4.04 3.97 22.20
N TRP A 139 4.55 4.95 22.94
CA TRP A 139 4.51 4.94 24.39
C TRP A 139 3.06 4.91 24.91
N ASP A 140 2.21 5.77 24.39
CA ASP A 140 0.79 5.83 24.74
C ASP A 140 0.04 4.55 24.32
N LEU A 141 0.38 3.96 23.14
CA LEU A 141 -0.19 2.67 22.73
C LEU A 141 0.09 1.57 23.74
N LYS A 142 1.30 1.56 24.32
CA LYS A 142 1.75 0.57 25.31
C LYS A 142 1.17 0.84 26.71
N HIS A 143 1.32 2.05 27.23
CA HIS A 143 1.06 2.38 28.63
C HIS A 143 -0.37 2.88 28.84
N GLU A 144 -0.88 3.74 27.97
CA GLU A 144 -2.26 4.25 28.07
C GLU A 144 -3.29 3.41 27.33
N ARG A 145 -2.86 2.30 26.71
CA ARG A 145 -3.73 1.37 25.97
C ARG A 145 -4.60 2.07 24.91
N ARG A 146 -4.09 3.13 24.29
CA ARG A 146 -4.80 3.87 23.21
C ARG A 146 -4.98 3.04 21.94
N GLY A 147 -4.20 1.96 21.77
CA GLY A 147 -4.36 0.99 20.70
C GLY A 147 -5.32 -0.13 21.06
N THR A 148 -6.28 -0.42 20.18
CA THR A 148 -7.19 -1.56 20.32
C THR A 148 -6.93 -2.62 19.25
N MET A 149 -7.11 -3.92 19.58
CA MET A 149 -6.97 -5.00 18.59
C MET A 149 -7.89 -4.82 17.36
N PRO A 150 -9.19 -4.45 17.53
CA PRO A 150 -10.03 -4.17 16.38
C PRO A 150 -9.50 -3.05 15.49
N ALA A 151 -8.96 -1.96 16.06
CA ALA A 151 -8.37 -0.89 15.27
C ALA A 151 -7.11 -1.36 14.51
N ALA A 152 -6.25 -2.15 15.16
CA ALA A 152 -5.08 -2.75 14.50
C ALA A 152 -5.49 -3.68 13.35
N ALA A 153 -6.50 -4.50 13.53
CA ALA A 153 -7.04 -5.38 12.48
C ALA A 153 -7.62 -4.56 11.31
N ILE A 154 -8.34 -3.47 11.59
CA ILE A 154 -8.88 -2.56 10.56
C ILE A 154 -7.73 -1.88 9.81
N LEU A 155 -6.70 -1.38 10.52
CA LEU A 155 -5.52 -0.77 9.86
C LEU A 155 -4.82 -1.78 8.95
N LEU A 156 -4.62 -3.01 9.42
CA LEU A 156 -4.02 -4.07 8.60
C LEU A 156 -4.88 -4.39 7.36
N ALA A 157 -6.19 -4.46 7.52
CA ALA A 157 -7.12 -4.65 6.40
C ALA A 157 -7.05 -3.46 5.41
N LEU A 158 -6.97 -2.22 5.90
CA LEU A 158 -6.81 -1.02 5.07
C LEU A 158 -5.46 -1.01 4.34
N VAL A 159 -4.37 -1.39 4.98
CA VAL A 159 -3.05 -1.53 4.33
C VAL A 159 -3.10 -2.59 3.24
N THR A 160 -3.72 -3.75 3.52
CA THR A 160 -3.90 -4.82 2.53
C THR A 160 -4.75 -4.34 1.34
N ALA A 161 -5.87 -3.67 1.61
CA ALA A 161 -6.71 -3.07 0.57
C ALA A 161 -5.95 -2.00 -0.23
N THR A 162 -5.14 -1.17 0.43
CA THR A 162 -4.28 -0.18 -0.24
C THR A 162 -3.29 -0.86 -1.16
N TYR A 163 -2.69 -1.96 -0.75
CA TYR A 163 -1.75 -2.70 -1.59
C TYR A 163 -2.43 -3.29 -2.83
N VAL A 164 -3.62 -3.90 -2.66
CA VAL A 164 -4.44 -4.39 -3.79
C VAL A 164 -4.84 -3.22 -4.71
N PHE A 165 -5.23 -2.08 -4.14
CA PHE A 165 -5.54 -0.87 -4.89
C PHE A 165 -4.34 -0.40 -5.73
N VAL A 166 -3.14 -0.33 -5.15
CA VAL A 166 -1.90 0.00 -5.89
C VAL A 166 -1.71 -0.97 -7.06
N ARG A 167 -1.89 -2.29 -6.84
CA ARG A 167 -1.72 -3.29 -7.90
C ARG A 167 -2.69 -3.13 -9.07
N GLN A 168 -3.92 -2.75 -8.78
CA GLN A 168 -4.97 -2.60 -9.78
C GLN A 168 -4.94 -1.24 -10.49
N TYR A 169 -4.71 -0.17 -9.75
CA TYR A 169 -4.97 1.20 -10.20
C TYR A 169 -3.71 2.03 -10.46
N THR A 170 -2.51 1.46 -10.32
CA THR A 170 -1.29 2.14 -10.80
C THR A 170 -1.38 2.40 -12.29
N GLY A 171 -1.03 3.61 -12.71
CA GLY A 171 -1.09 4.05 -14.10
C GLY A 171 -0.34 3.09 -15.02
N PHE A 172 -0.87 2.89 -16.23
CA PHE A 172 -0.33 1.95 -17.23
C PHE A 172 1.15 2.16 -17.48
N THR A 173 1.61 3.40 -17.45
CA THR A 173 3.03 3.79 -17.61
C THR A 173 3.94 3.07 -16.60
N PHE A 174 3.49 2.87 -15.36
CA PHE A 174 4.29 2.33 -14.24
C PHE A 174 3.89 0.92 -13.81
N ASN A 175 2.79 0.38 -14.33
CA ASN A 175 2.33 -0.97 -14.01
C ASN A 175 2.73 -1.97 -15.11
N PRO A 176 3.84 -2.74 -14.95
CA PRO A 176 4.27 -3.70 -15.94
C PRO A 176 3.47 -5.01 -15.94
N ARG A 177 2.51 -5.17 -15.03
CA ARG A 177 1.83 -6.44 -14.81
C ARG A 177 0.59 -6.57 -15.67
N ASP A 178 0.32 -7.80 -16.06
CA ASP A 178 -0.92 -8.20 -16.70
C ASP A 178 -2.02 -8.29 -15.65
N LEU A 179 -2.96 -7.34 -15.70
CA LEU A 179 -4.07 -7.27 -14.75
C LEU A 179 -5.03 -8.47 -14.87
N THR A 180 -5.04 -9.18 -15.99
CA THR A 180 -5.89 -10.36 -16.17
C THR A 180 -5.43 -11.55 -15.31
N LYS A 181 -4.18 -11.56 -14.90
CA LYS A 181 -3.56 -12.60 -14.05
C LYS A 181 -3.51 -12.22 -12.56
N LEU A 182 -4.10 -11.08 -12.18
CA LEU A 182 -4.06 -10.60 -10.83
C LEU A 182 -4.98 -11.45 -9.93
N ASN A 183 -4.39 -12.11 -8.94
CA ASN A 183 -5.14 -12.85 -7.92
C ASN A 183 -5.14 -12.06 -6.61
N ILE A 184 -6.31 -11.53 -6.25
CA ILE A 184 -6.49 -10.68 -5.06
C ILE A 184 -6.08 -11.42 -3.77
N LEU A 185 -6.32 -12.74 -3.69
CA LEU A 185 -5.94 -13.52 -2.50
C LEU A 185 -4.42 -13.63 -2.35
N ILE A 186 -3.70 -13.80 -3.46
CA ILE A 186 -2.23 -13.84 -3.44
C ILE A 186 -1.68 -12.48 -3.06
N GLU A 187 -2.22 -11.39 -3.61
CA GLU A 187 -1.81 -10.03 -3.26
C GLU A 187 -2.12 -9.70 -1.79
N ALA A 188 -3.25 -10.13 -1.26
CA ALA A 188 -3.57 -9.98 0.15
C ALA A 188 -2.63 -10.81 1.03
N ALA A 189 -2.36 -12.06 0.67
CA ALA A 189 -1.43 -12.93 1.38
C ALA A 189 -0.01 -12.35 1.42
N SER A 190 0.43 -11.65 0.35
CA SER A 190 1.76 -11.02 0.30
C SER A 190 1.99 -9.94 1.35
N ILE A 191 0.93 -9.39 1.94
CA ILE A 191 0.99 -8.44 3.06
C ILE A 191 0.71 -9.14 4.39
N LEU A 192 -0.36 -9.96 4.44
CA LEU A 192 -0.81 -10.57 5.69
C LEU A 192 0.18 -11.60 6.22
N VAL A 193 0.77 -12.44 5.34
CA VAL A 193 1.71 -13.49 5.77
C VAL A 193 2.98 -12.89 6.37
N PRO A 194 3.70 -11.95 5.72
CA PRO A 194 4.86 -11.31 6.33
C PRO A 194 4.52 -10.56 7.63
N PHE A 195 3.38 -9.88 7.71
CA PHE A 195 2.96 -9.17 8.91
C PHE A 195 2.72 -10.13 10.10
N ILE A 196 2.03 -11.24 9.86
CA ILE A 196 1.78 -12.25 10.89
C ILE A 196 3.11 -12.90 11.32
N LEU A 197 3.95 -13.29 10.35
CA LEU A 197 5.27 -13.86 10.63
C LEU A 197 6.14 -12.88 11.44
N TRP A 198 6.18 -11.60 11.06
CA TRP A 198 6.88 -10.57 11.83
C TRP A 198 6.40 -10.53 13.27
N SER A 199 5.08 -10.47 13.47
CA SER A 199 4.49 -10.39 14.82
C SER A 199 4.78 -11.64 15.66
N MET A 200 4.71 -12.82 15.05
CA MET A 200 4.97 -14.10 15.72
C MET A 200 6.44 -14.28 16.07
N VAL A 201 7.33 -14.07 15.11
CA VAL A 201 8.78 -14.23 15.30
C VAL A 201 9.32 -13.20 16.28
N ASN A 202 8.90 -11.93 16.14
CA ASN A 202 9.27 -10.86 17.05
C ASN A 202 8.84 -11.19 18.50
N TRP A 203 7.63 -11.73 18.68
CA TRP A 203 7.16 -12.20 19.99
C TRP A 203 7.96 -13.41 20.49
N ALA A 204 8.25 -14.40 19.64
CA ALA A 204 9.02 -15.58 20.04
C ALA A 204 10.43 -15.21 20.51
N LEU A 205 11.04 -14.18 19.91
CA LEU A 205 12.36 -13.69 20.29
C LEU A 205 12.36 -12.89 21.60
N THR A 206 11.19 -12.51 22.16
CA THR A 206 11.08 -11.76 23.41
C THR A 206 11.85 -12.42 24.54
N THR A 207 11.73 -13.75 24.65
CA THR A 207 12.40 -14.54 25.71
C THR A 207 13.92 -14.52 25.54
N LEU A 208 14.41 -14.62 24.28
CA LEU A 208 15.85 -14.60 23.99
C LEU A 208 16.49 -13.24 24.20
N MET A 209 15.73 -12.18 23.88
CA MET A 209 16.22 -10.81 23.84
C MET A 209 15.76 -9.99 25.06
N GLU A 210 15.19 -10.65 26.09
CA GLU A 210 14.67 -10.01 27.32
C GLU A 210 13.69 -8.86 27.03
N GLY A 211 12.83 -9.05 26.04
CA GLY A 211 11.83 -8.07 25.66
C GLY A 211 10.62 -8.11 26.59
N LYS A 212 9.96 -6.96 26.78
CA LYS A 212 8.78 -6.84 27.64
C LYS A 212 7.45 -6.86 26.88
N GLY A 213 7.49 -6.84 25.53
CA GLY A 213 6.30 -6.75 24.68
C GLY A 213 5.48 -8.05 24.70
N THR A 214 4.18 -7.93 24.88
CA THR A 214 3.23 -9.04 24.65
C THR A 214 2.89 -9.13 23.16
N PHE A 215 2.47 -10.32 22.69
CA PHE A 215 2.02 -10.51 21.30
C PHE A 215 0.97 -9.46 20.88
N ARG A 216 0.01 -9.17 21.76
CA ARG A 216 -1.01 -8.15 21.52
C ARG A 216 -0.42 -6.75 21.28
N GLN A 217 0.57 -6.35 22.09
CA GLN A 217 1.22 -5.04 21.97
C GLN A 217 2.05 -4.97 20.70
N ILE A 218 2.79 -6.03 20.35
CA ILE A 218 3.59 -6.14 19.13
C ILE A 218 2.67 -6.04 17.91
N PHE A 219 1.57 -6.79 17.88
CA PHE A 219 0.61 -6.76 16.78
C PHE A 219 0.01 -5.36 16.57
N ILE A 220 -0.42 -4.70 17.67
CA ILE A 220 -0.97 -3.34 17.62
C ILE A 220 0.10 -2.36 17.11
N ALA A 221 1.29 -2.35 17.71
CA ALA A 221 2.36 -1.45 17.31
C ALA A 221 2.75 -1.64 15.84
N SER A 222 2.91 -2.88 15.39
CA SER A 222 3.23 -3.20 14.00
C SER A 222 2.14 -2.74 13.01
N ALA A 223 0.86 -2.94 13.34
CA ALA A 223 -0.24 -2.49 12.48
C ALA A 223 -0.30 -0.95 12.38
N PHE A 224 -0.08 -0.25 13.49
CA PHE A 224 -0.03 1.22 13.52
C PHE A 224 1.18 1.76 12.76
N ALA A 225 2.31 1.06 12.79
CA ALA A 225 3.52 1.42 12.04
C ALA A 225 3.33 1.41 10.51
N LEU A 226 2.38 0.63 10.00
CA LEU A 226 2.09 0.57 8.56
C LEU A 226 1.17 1.69 8.05
N THR A 227 0.66 2.56 8.93
CA THR A 227 -0.25 3.67 8.55
C THR A 227 0.28 4.59 7.44
N PRO A 228 1.59 4.94 7.37
CA PRO A 228 2.13 5.78 6.28
C PRO A 228 1.91 5.18 4.89
N LEU A 229 1.85 3.85 4.76
CA LEU A 229 1.58 3.21 3.48
C LEU A 229 0.22 3.60 2.91
N ILE A 230 -0.82 3.70 3.76
CA ILE A 230 -2.15 4.15 3.35
C ILE A 230 -2.08 5.61 2.88
N LEU A 231 -1.42 6.48 3.68
CA LEU A 231 -1.38 7.91 3.43
C LEU A 231 -0.60 8.29 2.17
N VAL A 232 0.45 7.54 1.84
CA VAL A 232 1.35 7.86 0.73
C VAL A 232 1.01 7.06 -0.52
N TYR A 233 0.68 5.79 -0.41
CA TYR A 233 0.47 4.92 -1.56
C TYR A 233 -0.81 5.26 -2.34
N ILE A 234 -1.90 5.61 -1.64
CA ILE A 234 -3.15 6.00 -2.32
C ILE A 234 -2.95 7.24 -3.19
N PRO A 235 -2.43 8.38 -2.68
CA PRO A 235 -2.15 9.55 -3.53
C PRO A 235 -1.12 9.25 -4.63
N ALA A 236 -0.04 8.52 -4.33
CA ALA A 236 0.97 8.16 -5.32
C ALA A 236 0.38 7.35 -6.48
N THR A 237 -0.53 6.40 -6.18
CA THR A 237 -1.24 5.61 -7.19
C THR A 237 -2.16 6.49 -8.05
N VAL A 238 -2.88 7.42 -7.45
CA VAL A 238 -3.71 8.37 -8.22
C VAL A 238 -2.83 9.23 -9.13
N ILE A 239 -1.75 9.80 -8.60
CA ILE A 239 -0.80 10.63 -9.36
C ILE A 239 -0.18 9.84 -10.51
N SER A 240 0.11 8.55 -10.34
CA SER A 240 0.73 7.70 -11.36
C SER A 240 -0.05 7.62 -12.69
N ASN A 241 -1.35 7.94 -12.67
CA ASN A 241 -2.20 7.95 -13.87
C ASN A 241 -2.08 9.25 -14.69
N TYR A 242 -1.46 10.27 -14.14
CA TYR A 242 -1.34 11.60 -14.76
C TYR A 242 0.08 11.98 -15.10
N ILE A 243 1.08 11.24 -14.63
CA ILE A 243 2.51 11.50 -14.87
C ILE A 243 3.05 10.61 -15.98
N ILE A 244 4.06 11.12 -16.67
CA ILE A 244 4.75 10.47 -17.79
C ILE A 244 6.00 9.72 -17.30
N LEU A 245 6.63 8.92 -18.18
CA LEU A 245 7.82 8.12 -17.82
C LEU A 245 8.97 8.99 -17.29
N GLU A 246 9.18 10.17 -17.87
CA GLU A 246 10.23 11.11 -17.47
C GLU A 246 10.00 11.67 -16.04
N GLU A 247 8.74 11.72 -15.60
CA GLU A 247 8.33 12.16 -14.26
C GLU A 247 8.29 10.99 -13.25
N GLY A 248 8.61 9.78 -13.68
CA GLY A 248 8.54 8.55 -12.88
C GLY A 248 9.33 8.59 -11.59
N ALA A 249 10.40 9.39 -11.55
CA ALA A 249 11.19 9.62 -10.34
C ALA A 249 10.33 10.06 -9.15
N LEU A 250 9.30 10.91 -9.38
CA LEU A 250 8.37 11.35 -8.34
C LEU A 250 7.55 10.18 -7.79
N TYR A 251 7.02 9.32 -8.66
CA TYR A 251 6.25 8.15 -8.25
C TYR A 251 7.08 7.19 -7.38
N TYR A 252 8.27 6.83 -7.87
CA TYR A 252 9.16 5.93 -7.12
C TYR A 252 9.66 6.54 -5.82
N PHE A 253 9.90 7.85 -5.79
CA PHE A 253 10.25 8.56 -4.56
C PHE A 253 9.13 8.47 -3.53
N LEU A 254 7.88 8.73 -3.90
CA LEU A 254 6.74 8.63 -2.99
C LEU A 254 6.56 7.21 -2.46
N MET A 255 6.65 6.19 -3.34
CA MET A 255 6.56 4.79 -2.93
C MET A 255 7.67 4.42 -1.93
N SER A 256 8.90 4.84 -2.21
CA SER A 256 10.05 4.62 -1.32
C SER A 256 9.90 5.37 -0.01
N LEU A 257 9.43 6.61 -0.04
CA LEU A 257 9.16 7.43 1.16
C LEU A 257 8.16 6.74 2.10
N GLY A 258 7.03 6.25 1.55
CA GLY A 258 6.04 5.52 2.33
C GLY A 258 6.61 4.26 2.97
N THR A 259 7.41 3.49 2.23
CA THR A 259 8.08 2.29 2.72
C THR A 259 9.06 2.60 3.84
N VAL A 260 10.00 3.53 3.61
CA VAL A 260 11.03 3.91 4.59
C VAL A 260 10.39 4.47 5.86
N TRP A 261 9.33 5.26 5.71
CA TRP A 261 8.59 5.81 6.85
C TRP A 261 7.93 4.70 7.68
N ALA A 262 7.26 3.74 7.04
CA ALA A 262 6.65 2.60 7.72
C ALA A 262 7.70 1.71 8.43
N LEU A 263 8.85 1.46 7.79
CA LEU A 263 9.96 0.73 8.41
C LEU A 263 10.54 1.48 9.61
N GLY A 264 10.70 2.80 9.51
CA GLY A 264 11.12 3.64 10.64
C GLY A 264 10.15 3.56 11.81
N LEU A 265 8.84 3.63 11.54
CA LEU A 265 7.82 3.46 12.58
C LEU A 265 7.83 2.05 13.17
N LEU A 266 8.05 1.02 12.36
CA LEU A 266 8.16 -0.37 12.83
C LEU A 266 9.35 -0.53 13.78
N PHE A 267 10.47 0.11 13.46
CA PHE A 267 11.65 0.17 14.32
C PHE A 267 11.34 0.84 15.67
N PHE A 268 10.76 2.05 15.66
CA PHE A 268 10.40 2.76 16.88
C PHE A 268 9.31 2.02 17.68
N GLY A 269 8.34 1.43 16.98
CA GLY A 269 7.30 0.60 17.59
C GLY A 269 7.90 -0.61 18.33
N THR A 270 8.87 -1.29 17.73
CA THR A 270 9.58 -2.40 18.36
C THR A 270 10.39 -1.93 19.58
N MET A 271 11.13 -0.84 19.42
CA MET A 271 11.95 -0.25 20.49
C MET A 271 11.12 0.08 21.73
N VAL A 272 10.02 0.80 21.57
CA VAL A 272 9.16 1.21 22.66
C VAL A 272 8.35 0.04 23.24
N THR A 273 7.89 -0.87 22.40
CA THR A 273 7.12 -2.04 22.85
C THR A 273 7.94 -2.95 23.76
N HIS A 274 9.21 -3.16 23.44
CA HIS A 274 10.10 -4.05 24.21
C HIS A 274 10.95 -3.35 25.27
N ASP A 275 10.94 -2.02 25.33
CA ASP A 275 11.85 -1.18 26.15
C ASP A 275 13.32 -1.43 25.78
N TYR A 276 13.61 -1.56 24.48
CA TYR A 276 14.97 -1.75 23.98
C TYR A 276 15.67 -0.42 23.73
N ASP A 277 17.00 -0.44 23.78
CA ASP A 277 17.82 0.61 23.19
C ASP A 277 17.90 0.46 21.66
N GLY A 278 18.49 1.45 20.99
CA GLY A 278 18.57 1.46 19.52
C GLY A 278 19.34 0.26 18.95
N LEU A 279 20.48 -0.12 19.56
CA LEU A 279 21.34 -1.20 19.08
C LEU A 279 20.62 -2.58 19.25
N LYS A 280 20.02 -2.79 20.41
CA LYS A 280 19.24 -4.00 20.71
C LYS A 280 18.03 -4.13 19.78
N THR A 281 17.39 -2.99 19.43
CA THR A 281 16.29 -2.96 18.47
C THR A 281 16.74 -3.37 17.06
N VAL A 282 17.90 -2.86 16.59
CA VAL A 282 18.48 -3.28 15.30
C VAL A 282 18.76 -4.78 15.30
N ALA A 283 19.43 -5.28 16.35
CA ALA A 283 19.78 -6.70 16.47
C ALA A 283 18.51 -7.58 16.50
N THR A 284 17.50 -7.22 17.29
CA THR A 284 16.24 -7.97 17.39
C THR A 284 15.45 -7.93 16.08
N SER A 285 15.37 -6.76 15.42
CA SER A 285 14.70 -6.65 14.13
C SER A 285 15.41 -7.48 13.06
N GLY A 286 16.75 -7.44 12.99
CA GLY A 286 17.54 -8.27 12.10
C GLY A 286 17.32 -9.77 12.36
N LEU A 287 17.36 -10.18 13.63
CA LEU A 287 17.08 -11.57 14.02
C LEU A 287 15.65 -12.00 13.70
N THR A 288 14.68 -11.08 13.79
CA THR A 288 13.29 -11.31 13.38
C THR A 288 13.20 -11.61 11.88
N PHE A 289 13.88 -10.85 11.03
CA PHE A 289 13.93 -11.14 9.58
C PHE A 289 14.58 -12.50 9.28
N VAL A 290 15.67 -12.83 9.96
CA VAL A 290 16.31 -14.16 9.82
C VAL A 290 15.34 -15.27 10.25
N GLY A 291 14.68 -15.10 11.40
CA GLY A 291 13.69 -16.07 11.90
C GLY A 291 12.51 -16.26 10.94
N MET A 292 11.99 -15.15 10.34
CA MET A 292 10.98 -15.25 9.29
C MET A 292 11.48 -16.08 8.09
N GLY A 293 12.71 -15.83 7.63
CA GLY A 293 13.34 -16.59 6.55
C GLY A 293 13.45 -18.08 6.86
N VAL A 294 13.86 -18.44 8.07
CA VAL A 294 13.94 -19.85 8.53
C VAL A 294 12.56 -20.49 8.53
N ILE A 295 11.52 -19.81 9.06
CA ILE A 295 10.15 -20.38 9.07
C ILE A 295 9.63 -20.57 7.64
N LEU A 296 9.84 -19.61 6.75
CA LEU A 296 9.43 -19.74 5.35
C LEU A 296 10.15 -20.89 4.66
N PHE A 297 11.48 -21.03 4.87
CA PHE A 297 12.26 -22.13 4.32
C PHE A 297 11.75 -23.48 4.81
N LEU A 298 11.55 -23.63 6.12
CA LEU A 298 11.01 -24.87 6.70
C LEU A 298 9.59 -25.17 6.20
N SER A 299 8.77 -24.14 6.00
CA SER A 299 7.41 -24.29 5.45
C SER A 299 7.46 -24.83 4.02
N VAL A 300 8.34 -24.29 3.17
CA VAL A 300 8.52 -24.78 1.78
C VAL A 300 8.99 -26.22 1.78
N LEU A 301 9.99 -26.57 2.62
CA LEU A 301 10.44 -27.96 2.77
C LEU A 301 9.32 -28.89 3.20
N PHE A 302 8.56 -28.51 4.22
CA PHE A 302 7.44 -29.31 4.72
C PHE A 302 6.39 -29.56 3.64
N PHE A 303 5.95 -28.51 2.92
CA PHE A 303 4.97 -28.66 1.85
C PHE A 303 5.51 -29.49 0.68
N SER A 304 6.79 -29.33 0.32
CA SER A 304 7.42 -30.15 -0.71
C SER A 304 7.47 -31.64 -0.32
N LEU A 305 7.80 -31.94 0.93
CA LEU A 305 7.80 -33.33 1.43
C LEU A 305 6.38 -33.90 1.50
N ALA A 306 5.41 -33.09 1.92
CA ALA A 306 4.01 -33.48 1.96
C ALA A 306 3.47 -33.80 0.55
N ASP A 307 3.78 -32.96 -0.45
CA ASP A 307 3.40 -33.17 -1.84
C ASP A 307 4.01 -34.47 -2.40
N GLN A 308 5.29 -34.71 -2.15
CA GLN A 308 5.96 -35.97 -2.54
C GLN A 308 5.31 -37.17 -1.87
N PHE A 309 4.97 -37.08 -0.58
CA PHE A 309 4.30 -38.15 0.13
C PHE A 309 2.92 -38.47 -0.45
N PHE A 310 2.09 -37.45 -0.70
CA PHE A 310 0.77 -37.65 -1.30
C PHE A 310 0.86 -38.18 -2.73
N SER A 311 1.81 -37.69 -3.52
CA SER A 311 2.08 -38.22 -4.87
C SER A 311 2.48 -39.69 -4.85
N PHE A 312 3.33 -40.12 -3.89
CA PHE A 312 3.73 -41.49 -3.70
C PHE A 312 2.54 -42.38 -3.30
N VAL A 313 1.72 -41.95 -2.35
CA VAL A 313 0.50 -42.68 -1.94
C VAL A 313 -0.47 -42.81 -3.11
N GLY A 314 -0.65 -41.74 -3.90
CA GLY A 314 -1.47 -41.75 -5.11
C GLY A 314 -0.95 -42.75 -6.16
N ALA A 315 0.37 -42.80 -6.38
CA ALA A 315 0.98 -43.76 -7.30
C ALA A 315 0.75 -45.21 -6.85
N ILE A 316 0.91 -45.52 -5.55
CA ILE A 316 0.62 -46.85 -5.00
C ILE A 316 -0.86 -47.20 -5.21
N TYR A 317 -1.78 -46.28 -4.89
CA TYR A 317 -3.22 -46.50 -5.09
C TYR A 317 -3.53 -46.83 -6.55
N THR A 318 -3.00 -46.09 -7.48
CA THR A 318 -3.22 -46.28 -8.93
C THR A 318 -2.67 -47.64 -9.38
N GLU A 319 -1.47 -48.03 -8.88
CA GLU A 319 -0.87 -49.33 -9.21
C GLU A 319 -1.70 -50.51 -8.67
N ILE A 320 -2.22 -50.39 -7.44
CA ILE A 320 -3.07 -51.42 -6.82
C ILE A 320 -4.37 -51.60 -7.62
N VAL A 321 -5.04 -50.46 -7.97
CA VAL A 321 -6.27 -50.50 -8.75
C VAL A 321 -6.02 -51.15 -10.13
N PHE A 322 -4.93 -50.78 -10.79
CA PHE A 322 -4.55 -51.35 -12.09
C PHE A 322 -4.29 -52.85 -12.05
N ARG A 323 -3.72 -53.38 -10.96
CA ARG A 323 -3.45 -54.82 -10.80
C ARG A 323 -4.68 -55.63 -10.40
N LEU A 324 -5.71 -54.97 -9.82
CA LEU A 324 -6.93 -55.63 -9.39
C LEU A 324 -8.06 -55.57 -10.45
N SER A 325 -7.92 -54.73 -11.47
CA SER A 325 -8.80 -54.63 -12.65
C SER A 325 -8.31 -55.55 -13.77
#